data_0ccbf6193227ab7b7746cd8a9c82d011
#
_entry.id   0ccbf6193227ab7b7746cd8a9c82d011
#
_cell.length_a   1.000
_cell.length_b   1.000
_cell.length_c   1.000
_cell.angle_alpha   90.00
_cell.angle_beta   90.00
_cell.angle_gamma   90.00
#
_symmetry.space_group_name_H-M   'P 1'
#
loop_
_entity.id
_entity.type
_entity.pdbx_description
1 polymer ?
#
loop_
_entity_poly.entity_id
_entity_poly.type
_entity_poly.pdbx_seq_one_letter_code
_entity_poly.pdbx_strand_id
1 'polypeptide(L)'
;GVKRGVPGAVLPELKQRRVAKGAGTAALQVEEPEPGGRSDVATDNPVPAPPFWGTRVVKGIPLKDYASWLDEGALFKGQWGLKQNRAGDGPAYEELVETEGRPRLRGWLERLHTENLLEAAVVHGYFPCVSKGDDLIILDEAGNERTRFSFPRQRRGRRLCLADFFRPEESGETDVVGLQVVTVGSKIGEATAKLFESDSYRDYLELHGLSVQLAEALAEYWHARVRAELGFGGEDPDSVEDMFDLKYRGARFSLGYGACPDLEDRAKIAELLRPERIGVHLSEEFQLHPEQSTDAIVIHHPEAKYFNAR
;
A
#
# COMPACT_ATOMS: atom_id res chain seq x y z
N GLY A 1 24.69 41.99 -7.70
CA GLY A 1 23.30 41.64 -7.56
C GLY A 1 23.18 40.22 -7.02
N VAL A 2 22.78 40.08 -5.73
CA VAL A 2 22.61 38.79 -5.04
C VAL A 2 21.23 38.24 -5.44
N LYS A 3 21.17 37.08 -6.08
CA LYS A 3 19.92 36.37 -6.36
C LYS A 3 19.43 35.74 -5.03
N ARG A 4 18.29 36.21 -4.52
CA ARG A 4 17.58 35.59 -3.41
C ARG A 4 16.92 34.32 -3.91
N GLY A 5 17.24 33.15 -3.30
CA GLY A 5 16.56 31.91 -3.51
C GLY A 5 15.12 31.98 -3.00
N VAL A 6 14.20 31.36 -3.73
CA VAL A 6 12.79 31.19 -3.34
C VAL A 6 12.75 30.13 -2.25
N PRO A 7 12.10 30.36 -1.09
CA PRO A 7 11.95 29.31 -0.08
C PRO A 7 11.03 28.21 -0.60
N GLY A 8 11.46 26.97 -0.46
CA GLY A 8 10.63 25.81 -0.75
C GLY A 8 9.34 25.82 0.08
N ALA A 9 8.23 25.45 -0.53
CA ALA A 9 6.95 25.34 0.15
C ALA A 9 7.04 24.29 1.25
N VAL A 10 6.91 24.73 2.50
CA VAL A 10 6.79 23.84 3.66
C VAL A 10 5.39 23.23 3.64
N LEU A 11 5.31 21.92 3.44
CA LEU A 11 4.05 21.18 3.56
C LEU A 11 3.48 21.37 4.98
N PRO A 12 2.15 21.63 5.14
CA PRO A 12 1.58 21.79 6.46
C PRO A 12 1.64 20.47 7.23
N GLU A 13 2.20 20.50 8.43
CA GLU A 13 2.20 19.39 9.37
C GLU A 13 0.76 18.90 9.61
N LEU A 14 0.53 17.61 9.35
CA LEU A 14 -0.72 16.92 9.69
C LEU A 14 -0.93 17.02 11.22
N LYS A 15 -1.88 17.81 11.66
CA LYS A 15 -2.28 17.93 13.06
C LYS A 15 -2.72 16.56 13.58
N GLN A 16 -1.93 15.97 14.46
CA GLN A 16 -2.29 14.77 15.20
C GLN A 16 -3.64 14.99 15.91
N ARG A 17 -4.57 14.10 15.68
CA ARG A 17 -5.89 14.08 16.33
C ARG A 17 -5.69 13.92 17.83
N ARG A 18 -6.05 14.95 18.62
CA ARG A 18 -6.04 14.87 20.09
C ARG A 18 -7.00 13.77 20.53
N VAL A 19 -6.48 12.68 21.06
CA VAL A 19 -7.25 11.68 21.79
C VAL A 19 -7.66 12.32 23.12
N ALA A 20 -8.96 12.27 23.42
CA ALA A 20 -9.51 12.78 24.67
C ALA A 20 -8.84 12.07 25.87
N LYS A 21 -8.36 12.87 26.85
CA LYS A 21 -7.92 12.36 28.15
C LYS A 21 -9.14 11.91 28.94
N GLY A 22 -9.33 10.61 29.05
CA GLY A 22 -10.26 9.97 29.97
C GLY A 22 -9.51 9.39 31.19
N ALA A 23 -10.06 9.62 32.35
CA ALA A 23 -9.63 9.45 33.73
C ALA A 23 -8.94 8.12 34.12
N GLY A 24 -8.02 8.23 35.08
CA GLY A 24 -7.74 7.21 36.09
C GLY A 24 -6.76 6.10 35.70
N THR A 25 -5.47 6.36 35.79
CA THR A 25 -4.41 5.35 35.71
C THR A 25 -4.09 4.77 37.06
N ALA A 26 -4.56 3.53 37.31
CA ALA A 26 -3.77 2.62 38.14
C ALA A 26 -2.53 2.23 37.32
N ALA A 27 -1.34 2.50 37.86
CA ALA A 27 -0.08 2.10 37.24
C ALA A 27 0.01 0.57 37.29
N LEU A 28 -0.39 -0.09 36.20
CA LEU A 28 -0.01 -1.46 35.92
C LEU A 28 1.51 -1.44 35.69
N GLN A 29 2.25 -2.17 36.49
CA GLN A 29 3.65 -2.48 36.27
C GLN A 29 3.70 -3.21 34.91
N VAL A 30 4.14 -2.52 33.89
CA VAL A 30 4.39 -3.11 32.57
C VAL A 30 5.75 -3.79 32.71
N GLU A 31 5.76 -5.12 32.87
CA GLU A 31 6.98 -5.89 32.65
C GLU A 31 7.52 -5.51 31.28
N GLU A 32 8.76 -5.04 31.21
CA GLU A 32 9.43 -4.83 29.92
C GLU A 32 9.53 -6.21 29.28
N PRO A 33 8.97 -6.37 28.06
CA PRO A 33 8.97 -7.67 27.40
C PRO A 33 10.39 -8.08 27.05
N GLU A 34 10.73 -9.34 27.32
CA GLU A 34 11.97 -9.97 26.84
C GLU A 34 12.18 -9.66 25.37
N PRO A 35 13.39 -9.18 24.95
CA PRO A 35 13.69 -8.95 23.54
C PRO A 35 13.55 -10.25 22.73
N GLY A 36 12.77 -10.25 21.67
CA GLY A 36 12.74 -11.35 20.69
C GLY A 36 11.67 -12.42 20.85
N GLY A 37 10.68 -12.25 21.72
CA GLY A 37 9.55 -13.20 21.82
C GLY A 37 8.56 -13.05 20.67
N ARG A 38 8.31 -14.15 19.91
CA ARG A 38 7.24 -14.22 18.89
C ARG A 38 5.87 -13.94 19.55
N SER A 39 4.95 -13.33 18.82
CA SER A 39 3.55 -13.16 19.25
C SER A 39 2.79 -14.48 19.20
N ASP A 40 1.52 -14.45 19.64
CA ASP A 40 0.60 -15.59 19.63
C ASP A 40 -0.02 -15.92 18.27
N VAL A 41 0.52 -15.38 17.18
CA VAL A 41 0.08 -15.72 15.82
C VAL A 41 0.29 -17.20 15.56
N ALA A 42 -0.75 -17.88 15.06
CA ALA A 42 -0.72 -19.30 14.76
C ALA A 42 0.40 -19.66 13.76
N THR A 43 0.92 -20.87 13.85
CA THR A 43 1.98 -21.35 12.96
C THR A 43 1.59 -22.62 12.21
N ASP A 44 0.34 -23.06 12.31
CA ASP A 44 -0.19 -24.30 11.76
C ASP A 44 -1.11 -24.11 10.54
N ASN A 45 -1.33 -22.85 10.09
CA ASN A 45 -2.08 -22.56 8.89
C ASN A 45 -1.37 -23.15 7.65
N PRO A 46 -2.09 -23.72 6.67
CA PRO A 46 -1.48 -24.24 5.45
C PRO A 46 -0.70 -23.18 4.69
N VAL A 47 0.52 -23.51 4.27
CA VAL A 47 1.32 -22.68 3.38
C VAL A 47 0.83 -22.90 1.94
N PRO A 48 0.38 -21.87 1.21
CA PRO A 48 -0.08 -22.04 -0.16
C PRO A 48 1.09 -22.32 -1.10
N ALA A 49 0.85 -23.14 -2.13
CA ALA A 49 1.81 -23.36 -3.19
C ALA A 49 1.68 -22.23 -4.24
N PRO A 50 2.72 -21.44 -4.47
CA PRO A 50 2.65 -20.39 -5.49
C PRO A 50 2.66 -21.01 -6.90
N PRO A 51 2.05 -20.37 -7.91
CA PRO A 51 2.01 -20.90 -9.27
C PRO A 51 3.35 -20.83 -9.99
N PHE A 52 4.32 -20.11 -9.44
CA PHE A 52 5.70 -19.98 -9.90
C PHE A 52 6.57 -19.41 -8.78
N TRP A 53 7.86 -19.59 -8.89
CA TRP A 53 8.85 -18.90 -8.10
C TRP A 53 9.51 -17.78 -8.91
N GLY A 54 10.01 -16.75 -8.24
CA GLY A 54 10.59 -15.59 -8.89
C GLY A 54 9.54 -14.55 -9.31
N THR A 55 9.73 -13.91 -10.46
CA THR A 55 8.97 -12.70 -10.82
C THR A 55 8.28 -12.79 -12.17
N ARG A 56 7.13 -12.11 -12.30
CA ARG A 56 6.41 -11.86 -13.55
C ARG A 56 6.11 -10.38 -13.74
N VAL A 57 6.05 -9.96 -15.00
CA VAL A 57 5.68 -8.59 -15.40
C VAL A 57 4.39 -8.65 -16.20
N VAL A 58 3.47 -7.77 -15.87
CA VAL A 58 2.23 -7.56 -16.65
C VAL A 58 2.13 -6.08 -16.98
N LYS A 59 1.93 -5.74 -18.25
CA LYS A 59 1.81 -4.38 -18.78
C LYS A 59 0.51 -4.21 -19.54
N GLY A 60 0.08 -2.96 -19.68
CA GLY A 60 -1.09 -2.62 -20.46
C GLY A 60 -2.39 -3.09 -19.81
N ILE A 61 -2.46 -3.02 -18.48
CA ILE A 61 -3.66 -3.39 -17.72
C ILE A 61 -4.73 -2.33 -18.01
N PRO A 62 -5.90 -2.72 -18.57
CA PRO A 62 -6.95 -1.77 -18.92
C PRO A 62 -7.51 -1.07 -17.68
N LEU A 63 -7.79 0.23 -17.78
CA LEU A 63 -8.39 1.00 -16.68
C LEU A 63 -9.67 0.35 -16.13
N LYS A 64 -10.52 -0.22 -16.98
CA LYS A 64 -11.77 -0.89 -16.60
C LYS A 64 -11.58 -2.06 -15.62
N ASP A 65 -10.38 -2.68 -15.60
CA ASP A 65 -10.12 -3.86 -14.76
C ASP A 65 -9.86 -3.45 -13.29
N TYR A 66 -9.35 -2.24 -13.04
CA TYR A 66 -9.03 -1.76 -11.70
C TYR A 66 -9.79 -0.50 -11.28
N ALA A 67 -10.53 0.16 -12.18
CA ALA A 67 -11.30 1.36 -11.82
C ALA A 67 -12.37 1.09 -10.75
N SER A 68 -12.97 -0.11 -10.75
CA SER A 68 -13.95 -0.52 -9.72
C SER A 68 -13.35 -0.73 -8.33
N TRP A 69 -12.03 -0.80 -8.23
CA TRP A 69 -11.27 -0.91 -6.98
C TRP A 69 -10.87 0.46 -6.40
N LEU A 70 -11.34 1.55 -7.02
CA LEU A 70 -11.08 2.89 -6.54
C LEU A 70 -11.89 3.17 -5.27
N ASP A 71 -11.21 3.55 -4.19
CA ASP A 71 -11.85 4.04 -2.98
C ASP A 71 -12.37 5.48 -3.20
N GLU A 72 -13.66 5.59 -3.56
CA GLU A 72 -14.32 6.89 -3.75
C GLU A 72 -14.29 7.75 -2.48
N GLY A 73 -14.34 7.14 -1.30
CA GLY A 73 -14.26 7.84 -0.03
C GLY A 73 -12.89 8.48 0.20
N ALA A 74 -11.82 7.72 -0.05
CA ALA A 74 -10.47 8.24 0.02
C ALA A 74 -10.21 9.32 -1.04
N LEU A 75 -10.74 9.16 -2.26
CA LEU A 75 -10.64 10.15 -3.32
C LEU A 75 -11.41 11.42 -2.97
N PHE A 76 -12.70 11.32 -2.69
CA PHE A 76 -13.57 12.50 -2.55
C PHE A 76 -13.29 13.25 -1.25
N LYS A 77 -13.23 12.56 -0.10
CA LYS A 77 -12.93 13.20 1.19
C LYS A 77 -11.46 13.53 1.36
N GLY A 78 -10.60 12.56 1.03
CA GLY A 78 -9.18 12.65 1.30
C GLY A 78 -8.43 13.55 0.32
N GLN A 79 -8.58 13.30 -0.99
CA GLN A 79 -7.83 13.98 -2.04
C GLN A 79 -8.54 15.25 -2.53
N TRP A 80 -9.83 15.18 -2.84
CA TRP A 80 -10.56 16.31 -3.41
C TRP A 80 -11.17 17.25 -2.36
N GLY A 81 -11.13 16.85 -1.08
CA GLY A 81 -11.61 17.67 0.03
C GLY A 81 -13.14 17.89 0.02
N LEU A 82 -13.89 16.97 -0.62
CA LEU A 82 -15.34 17.02 -0.67
C LEU A 82 -15.91 16.80 0.73
N LYS A 83 -16.55 17.80 1.31
CA LYS A 83 -17.11 17.73 2.66
C LYS A 83 -18.26 18.73 2.83
N GLN A 84 -19.21 18.35 3.66
CA GLN A 84 -20.28 19.25 4.07
C GLN A 84 -19.71 20.51 4.75
N ASN A 85 -20.37 21.65 4.55
CA ASN A 85 -20.03 22.89 5.24
C ASN A 85 -20.10 22.71 6.77
N ARG A 86 -19.17 23.31 7.49
CA ARG A 86 -19.12 23.24 8.98
C ARG A 86 -20.36 23.81 9.65
N ALA A 87 -21.04 24.75 9.02
CA ALA A 87 -22.28 25.33 9.51
C ALA A 87 -23.50 24.37 9.41
N GLY A 88 -23.39 23.28 8.63
CA GLY A 88 -24.47 22.33 8.42
C GLY A 88 -25.62 22.83 7.54
N ASP A 89 -25.47 23.99 6.92
CA ASP A 89 -26.48 24.68 6.06
C ASP A 89 -26.30 24.34 4.56
N GLY A 90 -25.30 23.55 4.20
CA GLY A 90 -25.05 23.09 2.84
C GLY A 90 -25.55 21.67 2.57
N PRO A 91 -25.38 21.17 1.32
CA PRO A 91 -25.80 19.84 0.94
C PRO A 91 -25.07 18.77 1.80
N ALA A 92 -25.76 17.64 2.04
CA ALA A 92 -25.19 16.49 2.73
C ALA A 92 -24.02 15.92 1.92
N TYR A 93 -23.11 15.18 2.59
CA TYR A 93 -21.96 14.60 1.90
C TYR A 93 -22.38 13.67 0.76
N GLU A 94 -23.39 12.85 0.98
CA GLU A 94 -23.93 11.92 0.00
C GLU A 94 -24.47 12.65 -1.25
N GLU A 95 -25.11 13.81 -1.05
CA GLU A 95 -25.56 14.67 -2.16
C GLU A 95 -24.38 15.25 -2.93
N LEU A 96 -23.32 15.71 -2.24
CA LEU A 96 -22.10 16.20 -2.87
C LEU A 96 -21.39 15.10 -3.69
N VAL A 97 -21.40 13.87 -3.20
CA VAL A 97 -20.84 12.71 -3.95
C VAL A 97 -21.60 12.53 -5.27
N GLU A 98 -22.94 12.57 -5.25
CA GLU A 98 -23.76 12.35 -6.45
C GLU A 98 -23.72 13.53 -7.42
N THR A 99 -23.75 14.75 -6.91
CA THR A 99 -23.88 15.95 -7.74
C THR A 99 -22.56 16.54 -8.22
N GLU A 100 -21.47 16.29 -7.47
CA GLU A 100 -20.15 16.83 -7.80
C GLU A 100 -19.09 15.73 -7.96
N GLY A 101 -18.94 14.82 -6.99
CA GLY A 101 -17.85 13.87 -6.96
C GLY A 101 -17.85 12.92 -8.15
N ARG A 102 -18.92 12.15 -8.31
CA ARG A 102 -19.06 11.15 -9.38
C ARG A 102 -19.10 11.76 -10.79
N PRO A 103 -19.76 12.90 -11.05
CA PRO A 103 -19.66 13.55 -12.36
C PRO A 103 -18.24 13.96 -12.73
N ARG A 104 -17.48 14.54 -11.79
CA ARG A 104 -16.07 14.88 -12.01
C ARG A 104 -15.22 13.64 -12.25
N LEU A 105 -15.40 12.61 -11.43
CA LEU A 105 -14.67 11.34 -11.59
C LEU A 105 -14.90 10.75 -12.98
N ARG A 106 -16.16 10.68 -13.43
CA ARG A 106 -16.46 10.19 -14.79
C ARG A 106 -15.77 11.00 -15.86
N GLY A 107 -15.79 12.33 -15.77
CA GLY A 107 -15.10 13.20 -16.71
C GLY A 107 -13.59 12.97 -16.75
N TRP A 108 -12.95 12.78 -15.58
CA TRP A 108 -11.54 12.44 -15.51
C TRP A 108 -11.22 11.05 -16.07
N LEU A 109 -12.00 10.02 -15.74
CA LEU A 109 -11.80 8.66 -16.25
C LEU A 109 -11.95 8.61 -17.77
N GLU A 110 -12.93 9.31 -18.35
CA GLU A 110 -13.09 9.46 -19.80
C GLU A 110 -11.89 10.14 -20.43
N ARG A 111 -11.40 11.23 -19.84
CA ARG A 111 -10.23 11.95 -20.30
C ARG A 111 -8.97 11.09 -20.23
N LEU A 112 -8.73 10.40 -19.13
CA LEU A 112 -7.62 9.46 -18.95
C LEU A 112 -7.60 8.39 -20.05
N HIS A 113 -8.77 7.87 -20.39
CA HIS A 113 -8.92 6.88 -21.45
C HIS A 113 -8.69 7.46 -22.84
N THR A 114 -9.35 8.59 -23.18
CA THR A 114 -9.28 9.18 -24.54
C THR A 114 -7.91 9.77 -24.87
N GLU A 115 -7.24 10.38 -23.89
CA GLU A 115 -5.90 10.93 -24.02
C GLU A 115 -4.79 9.88 -23.81
N ASN A 116 -5.14 8.63 -23.48
CA ASN A 116 -4.20 7.53 -23.22
C ASN A 116 -3.12 7.90 -22.19
N LEU A 117 -3.55 8.46 -21.05
CA LEU A 117 -2.65 8.98 -20.02
C LEU A 117 -2.20 7.91 -19.00
N LEU A 118 -2.69 6.68 -19.10
CA LEU A 118 -2.36 5.59 -18.18
C LEU A 118 -1.52 4.52 -18.86
N GLU A 119 -0.48 4.10 -18.18
CA GLU A 119 0.42 3.01 -18.57
C GLU A 119 0.52 2.00 -17.41
N ALA A 120 -0.64 1.46 -17.03
CA ALA A 120 -0.74 0.57 -15.88
C ALA A 120 0.06 -0.72 -16.09
N ALA A 121 0.95 -1.00 -15.13
CA ALA A 121 1.82 -2.15 -15.15
C ALA A 121 2.12 -2.64 -13.72
N VAL A 122 2.44 -3.92 -13.61
CA VAL A 122 2.78 -4.59 -12.36
C VAL A 122 3.99 -5.49 -12.58
N VAL A 123 4.90 -5.48 -11.63
CA VAL A 123 5.83 -6.57 -11.40
C VAL A 123 5.52 -7.19 -10.05
N HIS A 124 5.35 -8.51 -10.02
CA HIS A 124 5.09 -9.24 -8.80
C HIS A 124 5.88 -10.54 -8.78
N GLY A 125 6.02 -11.13 -7.62
CA GLY A 125 6.73 -12.39 -7.49
C GLY A 125 6.45 -13.09 -6.18
N TYR A 126 6.81 -14.38 -6.16
CA TYR A 126 6.74 -15.23 -4.99
C TYR A 126 8.13 -15.73 -4.65
N PHE A 127 8.44 -15.69 -3.37
CA PHE A 127 9.77 -16.05 -2.88
C PHE A 127 9.63 -16.99 -1.69
N PRO A 128 10.46 -18.05 -1.62
CA PRO A 128 10.53 -18.88 -0.43
C PRO A 128 11.13 -18.06 0.72
N CYS A 129 10.58 -18.24 1.91
CA CYS A 129 11.01 -17.48 3.08
C CYS A 129 10.83 -18.27 4.38
N VAL A 130 11.48 -17.79 5.43
CA VAL A 130 11.28 -18.18 6.82
C VAL A 130 11.38 -16.97 7.72
N SER A 131 10.84 -17.03 8.92
CA SER A 131 11.02 -15.99 9.93
C SER A 131 12.01 -16.41 11.01
N LYS A 132 12.77 -15.44 11.54
CA LYS A 132 13.68 -15.63 12.67
C LYS A 132 13.67 -14.40 13.56
N GLY A 133 13.09 -14.51 14.75
CA GLY A 133 12.85 -13.34 15.59
C GLY A 133 11.95 -12.30 14.89
N ASP A 134 12.47 -11.11 14.66
CA ASP A 134 11.77 -10.02 13.98
C ASP A 134 12.11 -9.91 12.48
N ASP A 135 12.90 -10.89 11.97
CA ASP A 135 13.37 -10.92 10.59
C ASP A 135 12.50 -11.83 9.71
N LEU A 136 12.21 -11.39 8.50
CA LEU A 136 11.77 -12.20 7.37
C LEU A 136 12.95 -12.45 6.46
N ILE A 137 13.36 -13.70 6.33
CA ILE A 137 14.51 -14.13 5.54
C ILE A 137 13.99 -14.67 4.21
N ILE A 138 14.37 -14.04 3.12
CA ILE A 138 14.10 -14.51 1.76
C ILE A 138 15.20 -15.51 1.39
N LEU A 139 14.79 -16.67 0.87
CA LEU A 139 15.69 -17.74 0.49
C LEU A 139 15.94 -17.74 -1.03
N ASP A 140 17.08 -18.27 -1.43
CA ASP A 140 17.37 -18.62 -2.81
C ASP A 140 16.86 -20.05 -3.15
N GLU A 141 17.06 -20.49 -4.38
CA GLU A 141 16.64 -21.83 -4.85
C GLU A 141 17.37 -22.98 -4.12
N ALA A 142 18.53 -22.72 -3.52
CA ALA A 142 19.30 -23.67 -2.74
C ALA A 142 18.93 -23.67 -1.25
N GLY A 143 18.00 -22.78 -0.84
CA GLY A 143 17.58 -22.62 0.55
C GLY A 143 18.51 -21.75 1.40
N ASN A 144 19.47 -21.04 0.78
CA ASN A 144 20.32 -20.10 1.51
C ASN A 144 19.65 -18.73 1.60
N GLU A 145 20.05 -17.95 2.61
CA GLU A 145 19.60 -16.56 2.74
C GLU A 145 20.06 -15.73 1.53
N ARG A 146 19.08 -15.13 0.83
CA ARG A 146 19.31 -14.19 -0.26
C ARG A 146 19.31 -12.75 0.23
N THR A 147 18.34 -12.41 1.06
CA THR A 147 18.21 -11.11 1.72
C THR A 147 17.27 -11.22 2.92
N ARG A 148 17.24 -10.21 3.80
CA ARG A 148 16.32 -10.18 4.93
C ARG A 148 15.72 -8.82 5.14
N PHE A 149 14.51 -8.80 5.67
CA PHE A 149 13.79 -7.65 6.15
C PHE A 149 13.68 -7.73 7.67
N SER A 150 14.03 -6.68 8.39
CA SER A 150 13.89 -6.60 9.84
C SER A 150 12.76 -5.64 10.20
N PHE A 151 11.75 -6.14 10.89
CA PHE A 151 10.55 -5.35 11.16
C PHE A 151 10.45 -4.96 12.63
N PRO A 152 9.87 -3.78 12.93
CA PRO A 152 9.61 -3.41 14.31
C PRO A 152 8.48 -4.28 14.90
N ARG A 153 8.64 -4.60 16.18
CA ARG A 153 7.61 -5.29 16.95
C ARG A 153 6.76 -4.31 17.76
N GLN A 154 5.46 -4.53 17.84
CA GLN A 154 4.58 -3.77 18.72
C GLN A 154 5.04 -3.87 20.18
N ARG A 155 5.00 -2.75 20.88
CA ARG A 155 5.37 -2.68 22.32
C ARG A 155 4.23 -3.11 23.27
N ARG A 156 3.00 -3.16 22.76
CA ARG A 156 1.78 -3.43 23.57
C ARG A 156 0.81 -4.34 22.80
N GLY A 157 -0.21 -4.83 23.48
CA GLY A 157 -1.22 -5.71 22.90
C GLY A 157 -0.66 -7.08 22.54
N ARG A 158 -0.97 -7.59 21.34
CA ARG A 158 -0.48 -8.88 20.86
C ARG A 158 1.02 -8.87 20.53
N ARG A 159 1.69 -7.71 20.54
CA ARG A 159 3.11 -7.56 20.20
C ARG A 159 3.44 -8.09 18.81
N LEU A 160 2.59 -7.81 17.84
CA LEU A 160 2.75 -8.26 16.47
C LEU A 160 4.02 -7.68 15.82
N CYS A 161 4.67 -8.52 15.03
CA CYS A 161 5.71 -8.20 14.07
C CYS A 161 5.33 -8.83 12.73
N LEU A 162 5.66 -8.23 11.58
CA LEU A 162 5.34 -8.82 10.27
C LEU A 162 5.96 -10.22 10.11
N ALA A 163 7.13 -10.45 10.69
CA ALA A 163 7.79 -11.75 10.67
C ALA A 163 6.96 -12.88 11.33
N ASP A 164 6.07 -12.54 12.27
CA ASP A 164 5.24 -13.54 12.98
C ASP A 164 4.24 -14.25 12.06
N PHE A 165 3.90 -13.67 10.92
CA PHE A 165 2.94 -14.25 9.98
C PHE A 165 3.56 -15.27 9.01
N PHE A 166 4.83 -15.61 9.20
CA PHE A 166 5.54 -16.58 8.39
C PHE A 166 6.08 -17.74 9.24
N ARG A 167 6.30 -18.88 8.62
CA ARG A 167 6.88 -20.06 9.27
C ARG A 167 8.20 -19.72 9.94
N PRO A 168 8.39 -20.05 11.23
CA PRO A 168 9.67 -19.87 11.88
C PRO A 168 10.70 -20.87 11.34
N GLU A 169 11.96 -20.44 11.24
CA GLU A 169 13.08 -21.26 10.77
C GLU A 169 13.17 -22.61 11.52
N GLU A 170 12.87 -22.60 12.83
CA GLU A 170 12.89 -23.78 13.69
C GLU A 170 11.83 -24.82 13.34
N SER A 171 10.78 -24.45 12.57
CA SER A 171 9.77 -25.42 12.13
C SER A 171 10.31 -26.40 11.09
N GLY A 172 11.39 -26.03 10.40
CA GLY A 172 11.90 -26.78 9.26
C GLY A 172 11.03 -26.68 7.99
N GLU A 173 9.98 -25.87 8.01
CA GLU A 173 9.07 -25.62 6.89
C GLU A 173 9.41 -24.29 6.20
N THR A 174 9.39 -24.29 4.88
CA THR A 174 9.54 -23.07 4.08
C THR A 174 8.17 -22.47 3.81
N ASP A 175 8.06 -21.15 4.01
CA ASP A 175 6.88 -20.36 3.71
C ASP A 175 7.02 -19.63 2.37
N VAL A 176 5.96 -18.90 1.97
CA VAL A 176 5.92 -18.06 0.77
C VAL A 176 5.54 -16.63 1.10
N VAL A 177 6.31 -15.69 0.58
CA VAL A 177 5.97 -14.27 0.59
C VAL A 177 5.72 -13.79 -0.83
N GLY A 178 4.64 -13.02 -1.00
CA GLY A 178 4.38 -12.27 -2.23
C GLY A 178 4.99 -10.88 -2.14
N LEU A 179 5.56 -10.39 -3.24
CA LEU A 179 5.99 -9.01 -3.39
C LEU A 179 5.38 -8.42 -4.65
N GLN A 180 4.99 -7.16 -4.62
CA GLN A 180 4.49 -6.45 -5.79
C GLN A 180 4.95 -5.01 -5.84
N VAL A 181 5.17 -4.50 -7.04
CA VAL A 181 5.28 -3.07 -7.37
C VAL A 181 4.32 -2.80 -8.52
N VAL A 182 3.49 -1.80 -8.36
CA VAL A 182 2.52 -1.37 -9.36
C VAL A 182 2.75 0.09 -9.75
N THR A 183 2.38 0.46 -10.97
CA THR A 183 2.42 1.84 -11.45
C THR A 183 1.29 2.09 -12.43
N VAL A 184 0.79 3.32 -12.49
CA VAL A 184 -0.09 3.77 -13.58
C VAL A 184 0.67 4.57 -14.64
N GLY A 185 2.00 4.61 -14.55
CA GLY A 185 2.91 5.20 -15.51
C GLY A 185 3.21 6.68 -15.29
N SER A 186 4.09 7.24 -16.12
CA SER A 186 4.57 8.62 -15.98
C SER A 186 3.69 9.66 -16.71
N LYS A 187 2.95 9.28 -17.73
CA LYS A 187 2.16 10.21 -18.56
C LYS A 187 1.14 11.03 -17.75
N ILE A 188 0.51 10.40 -16.75
CA ILE A 188 -0.43 11.11 -15.88
C ILE A 188 0.29 12.16 -15.02
N GLY A 189 1.52 11.89 -14.57
CA GLY A 189 2.37 12.86 -13.88
C GLY A 189 2.77 14.04 -14.79
N GLU A 190 3.08 13.77 -16.06
CA GLU A 190 3.35 14.81 -17.04
C GLU A 190 2.12 15.68 -17.31
N ALA A 191 0.93 15.07 -17.36
CA ALA A 191 -0.33 15.80 -17.50
C ALA A 191 -0.63 16.69 -16.28
N THR A 192 -0.38 16.19 -15.05
CA THR A 192 -0.52 17.00 -13.84
C THR A 192 0.45 18.18 -13.81
N ALA A 193 1.71 17.97 -14.22
CA ALA A 193 2.70 19.05 -14.30
C ALA A 193 2.26 20.17 -15.26
N LYS A 194 1.72 19.84 -16.42
CA LYS A 194 1.18 20.81 -17.38
C LYS A 194 0.01 21.61 -16.82
N LEU A 195 -0.88 20.99 -16.05
CA LEU A 195 -1.98 21.69 -15.38
C LEU A 195 -1.46 22.68 -14.32
N PHE A 196 -0.44 22.30 -13.59
CA PHE A 196 0.22 23.17 -12.62
C PHE A 196 0.88 24.39 -13.31
N GLU A 197 1.62 24.18 -14.40
CA GLU A 197 2.26 25.23 -15.17
C GLU A 197 1.27 26.22 -15.84
N SER A 198 0.04 25.76 -16.13
CA SER A 198 -1.04 26.56 -16.71
C SER A 198 -1.96 27.23 -15.69
N ASP A 199 -1.57 27.29 -14.41
CA ASP A 199 -2.35 27.84 -13.30
C ASP A 199 -3.73 27.17 -13.10
N SER A 200 -3.93 25.96 -13.64
CA SER A 200 -5.16 25.18 -13.50
C SER A 200 -5.15 24.37 -12.19
N TYR A 201 -4.98 25.05 -11.06
CA TYR A 201 -4.72 24.42 -9.76
C TYR A 201 -5.78 23.40 -9.34
N ARG A 202 -7.05 23.66 -9.61
CA ARG A 202 -8.12 22.73 -9.25
C ARG A 202 -7.98 21.43 -10.02
N ASP A 203 -7.82 21.51 -11.34
CA ASP A 203 -7.66 20.35 -12.21
C ASP A 203 -6.38 19.60 -11.87
N TYR A 204 -5.30 20.33 -11.55
CA TYR A 204 -4.06 19.73 -11.05
C TYR A 204 -4.30 18.90 -9.78
N LEU A 205 -4.95 19.47 -8.74
CA LEU A 205 -5.21 18.76 -7.49
C LEU A 205 -6.15 17.57 -7.70
N GLU A 206 -7.17 17.71 -8.53
CA GLU A 206 -8.11 16.63 -8.84
C GLU A 206 -7.40 15.48 -9.57
N LEU A 207 -6.62 15.77 -10.61
CA LEU A 207 -5.91 14.75 -11.38
C LEU A 207 -4.79 14.10 -10.58
N HIS A 208 -4.02 14.90 -9.81
CA HIS A 208 -2.98 14.37 -8.94
C HIS A 208 -3.55 13.41 -7.89
N GLY A 209 -4.59 13.82 -7.16
CA GLY A 209 -5.26 12.97 -6.18
C GLY A 209 -5.85 11.70 -6.79
N LEU A 210 -6.47 11.80 -7.97
CA LEU A 210 -6.98 10.65 -8.70
C LEU A 210 -5.84 9.69 -9.12
N SER A 211 -4.72 10.22 -9.59
CA SER A 211 -3.58 9.40 -10.03
C SER A 211 -3.01 8.53 -8.92
N VAL A 212 -2.90 9.10 -7.70
CA VAL A 212 -2.46 8.37 -6.50
C VAL A 212 -3.48 7.27 -6.15
N GLN A 213 -4.77 7.59 -6.15
CA GLN A 213 -5.83 6.63 -5.83
C GLN A 213 -5.96 5.53 -6.89
N LEU A 214 -5.67 5.81 -8.16
CA LEU A 214 -5.64 4.77 -9.21
C LEU A 214 -4.46 3.81 -9.04
N ALA A 215 -3.30 4.28 -8.57
CA ALA A 215 -2.20 3.39 -8.22
C ALA A 215 -2.56 2.46 -7.05
N GLU A 216 -3.24 2.98 -6.02
CA GLU A 216 -3.75 2.16 -4.91
C GLU A 216 -4.85 1.18 -5.37
N ALA A 217 -5.76 1.60 -6.25
CA ALA A 217 -6.77 0.73 -6.84
C ALA A 217 -6.14 -0.42 -7.64
N LEU A 218 -5.09 -0.12 -8.42
CA LEU A 218 -4.33 -1.15 -9.14
C LEU A 218 -3.62 -2.12 -8.18
N ALA A 219 -3.07 -1.60 -7.07
CA ALA A 219 -2.43 -2.43 -6.06
C ALA A 219 -3.43 -3.38 -5.37
N GLU A 220 -4.64 -2.91 -5.07
CA GLU A 220 -5.69 -3.73 -4.47
C GLU A 220 -6.22 -4.77 -5.45
N TYR A 221 -6.49 -4.37 -6.69
CA TYR A 221 -6.85 -5.30 -7.77
C TYR A 221 -5.79 -6.39 -7.93
N TRP A 222 -4.49 -6.02 -7.91
CA TRP A 222 -3.43 -7.02 -8.04
C TRP A 222 -3.30 -7.91 -6.81
N HIS A 223 -3.54 -7.37 -5.62
CA HIS A 223 -3.59 -8.17 -4.39
C HIS A 223 -4.69 -9.24 -4.44
N ALA A 224 -5.88 -8.92 -4.99
CA ALA A 224 -6.93 -9.93 -5.20
C ALA A 224 -6.47 -11.02 -6.19
N ARG A 225 -5.73 -10.66 -7.24
CA ARG A 225 -5.14 -11.64 -8.16
C ARG A 225 -4.10 -12.53 -7.48
N VAL A 226 -3.26 -11.97 -6.60
CA VAL A 226 -2.29 -12.74 -5.80
C VAL A 226 -3.02 -13.74 -4.90
N ARG A 227 -4.11 -13.35 -4.24
CA ARG A 227 -4.92 -14.29 -3.44
C ARG A 227 -5.50 -15.42 -4.27
N ALA A 228 -5.99 -15.10 -5.48
CA ALA A 228 -6.48 -16.11 -6.42
C ALA A 228 -5.36 -17.04 -6.89
N GLU A 229 -4.18 -16.52 -7.22
CA GLU A 229 -3.00 -17.30 -7.63
C GLU A 229 -2.49 -18.22 -6.51
N LEU A 230 -2.59 -17.79 -5.25
CA LEU A 230 -2.24 -18.60 -4.08
C LEU A 230 -3.35 -19.56 -3.64
N GLY A 231 -4.48 -19.60 -4.37
CA GLY A 231 -5.52 -20.61 -4.21
C GLY A 231 -6.61 -20.29 -3.18
N PHE A 232 -6.64 -19.10 -2.60
CA PHE A 232 -7.65 -18.70 -1.62
C PHE A 232 -8.49 -17.48 -2.04
N GLY A 233 -8.46 -17.10 -3.32
CA GLY A 233 -9.33 -16.04 -3.85
C GLY A 233 -10.83 -16.33 -3.73
N GLY A 234 -11.23 -17.61 -3.59
CA GLY A 234 -12.61 -17.98 -3.29
C GLY A 234 -13.09 -17.64 -1.87
N GLU A 235 -12.18 -17.21 -1.00
CA GLU A 235 -12.49 -16.70 0.35
C GLU A 235 -12.75 -15.18 0.36
N ASP A 236 -12.54 -14.50 -0.78
CA ASP A 236 -12.77 -13.05 -0.90
C ASP A 236 -14.27 -12.75 -0.82
N PRO A 237 -14.68 -11.64 -0.19
CA PRO A 237 -16.08 -11.25 -0.14
C PRO A 237 -16.60 -10.82 -1.52
N ASP A 238 -17.89 -11.01 -1.75
CA ASP A 238 -18.56 -10.64 -3.01
C ASP A 238 -18.73 -9.12 -3.17
N SER A 239 -18.79 -8.37 -2.05
CA SER A 239 -19.03 -6.93 -2.09
C SER A 239 -17.72 -6.14 -2.06
N VAL A 240 -17.68 -5.05 -2.84
CA VAL A 240 -16.54 -4.13 -2.89
C VAL A 240 -16.37 -3.41 -1.54
N GLU A 241 -17.46 -3.11 -0.84
CA GLU A 241 -17.44 -2.51 0.49
C GLU A 241 -16.72 -3.41 1.49
N ASP A 242 -17.01 -4.70 1.49
CA ASP A 242 -16.35 -5.67 2.36
C ASP A 242 -14.86 -5.87 2.00
N MET A 243 -14.52 -5.69 0.72
CA MET A 243 -13.11 -5.64 0.29
C MET A 243 -12.38 -4.43 0.87
N PHE A 244 -13.00 -3.25 0.86
CA PHE A 244 -12.43 -2.05 1.48
C PHE A 244 -12.38 -2.14 3.01
N ASP A 245 -13.27 -2.90 3.62
CA ASP A 245 -13.24 -3.24 5.05
C ASP A 245 -12.19 -4.33 5.39
N LEU A 246 -11.38 -4.74 4.41
CA LEU A 246 -10.32 -5.76 4.56
C LEU A 246 -10.85 -7.12 5.09
N LYS A 247 -12.06 -7.52 4.69
CA LYS A 247 -12.69 -8.78 5.12
C LYS A 247 -12.22 -10.00 4.31
N TYR A 248 -11.13 -9.89 3.60
CA TYR A 248 -10.46 -10.97 2.89
C TYR A 248 -9.33 -11.58 3.74
N ARG A 249 -8.87 -12.77 3.37
CA ARG A 249 -7.71 -13.44 3.98
C ARG A 249 -6.41 -12.75 3.59
N GLY A 250 -5.49 -12.63 4.55
CA GLY A 250 -4.19 -12.02 4.35
C GLY A 250 -4.21 -10.50 4.38
N ALA A 251 -3.08 -9.90 4.06
CA ALA A 251 -2.91 -8.45 4.00
C ALA A 251 -1.74 -8.06 3.08
N ARG A 252 -1.76 -6.81 2.60
CA ARG A 252 -0.62 -6.17 1.93
C ARG A 252 -0.09 -5.03 2.78
N PHE A 253 1.22 -4.90 2.86
CA PHE A 253 1.91 -3.86 3.63
C PHE A 253 2.87 -3.12 2.74
N SER A 254 2.61 -1.83 2.52
CA SER A 254 3.52 -0.94 1.78
C SER A 254 4.63 -0.45 2.70
N LEU A 255 5.86 -0.35 2.18
CA LEU A 255 7.00 0.17 2.92
C LEU A 255 6.84 1.67 3.23
N GLY A 256 7.38 2.10 4.37
CA GLY A 256 7.24 3.45 4.90
C GLY A 256 6.07 3.63 5.87
N TYR A 257 5.25 2.61 6.10
CA TYR A 257 4.10 2.63 7.03
C TYR A 257 4.36 1.84 8.30
N GLY A 258 3.48 1.99 9.28
CA GLY A 258 3.70 1.63 10.67
C GLY A 258 4.23 0.24 11.00
N ALA A 259 3.93 -0.77 10.19
CA ALA A 259 4.41 -2.15 10.41
C ALA A 259 5.76 -2.42 9.72
N CYS A 260 6.12 -1.65 8.67
CA CYS A 260 7.38 -1.73 7.93
C CYS A 260 7.87 -0.32 7.56
N PRO A 261 8.32 0.48 8.54
CA PRO A 261 8.58 1.91 8.37
C PRO A 261 9.87 2.23 7.62
N ASP A 262 10.77 1.26 7.46
CA ASP A 262 12.07 1.47 6.84
C ASP A 262 11.93 1.53 5.31
N LEU A 263 12.16 2.72 4.74
CA LEU A 263 12.12 2.92 3.29
C LEU A 263 13.35 2.34 2.57
N GLU A 264 14.48 2.13 3.26
CA GLU A 264 15.67 1.53 2.66
C GLU A 264 15.40 0.07 2.21
N ASP A 265 14.45 -0.58 2.84
CA ASP A 265 14.00 -1.93 2.43
C ASP A 265 13.41 -1.97 1.00
N ARG A 266 13.02 -0.82 0.43
CA ARG A 266 12.65 -0.74 -0.99
C ARG A 266 13.77 -1.13 -1.93
N ALA A 267 15.03 -0.91 -1.55
CA ALA A 267 16.17 -1.37 -2.34
C ALA A 267 16.20 -2.89 -2.46
N LYS A 268 15.83 -3.62 -1.40
CA LYS A 268 15.72 -5.08 -1.41
C LYS A 268 14.57 -5.56 -2.30
N ILE A 269 13.40 -4.90 -2.22
CA ILE A 269 12.28 -5.17 -3.13
C ILE A 269 12.68 -4.88 -4.58
N ALA A 270 13.39 -3.78 -4.84
CA ALA A 270 13.84 -3.43 -6.18
C ALA A 270 14.85 -4.45 -6.74
N GLU A 271 15.73 -4.98 -5.91
CA GLU A 271 16.65 -6.05 -6.31
C GLU A 271 15.90 -7.34 -6.65
N LEU A 272 14.90 -7.71 -5.84
CA LEU A 272 14.12 -8.94 -6.03
C LEU A 272 13.19 -8.85 -7.25
N LEU A 273 12.47 -7.73 -7.41
CA LEU A 273 11.43 -7.56 -8.43
C LEU A 273 11.92 -6.92 -9.72
N ARG A 274 12.98 -6.10 -9.68
CA ARG A 274 13.49 -5.34 -10.82
C ARG A 274 12.40 -4.46 -11.47
N PRO A 275 11.86 -3.46 -10.72
CA PRO A 275 10.73 -2.65 -11.13
C PRO A 275 11.04 -1.72 -12.33
N GLU A 276 12.32 -1.54 -12.68
CA GLU A 276 12.72 -0.84 -13.90
C GLU A 276 12.13 -1.48 -15.17
N ARG A 277 11.76 -2.77 -15.12
CA ARG A 277 11.08 -3.46 -16.22
C ARG A 277 9.68 -2.94 -16.52
N ILE A 278 9.07 -2.22 -15.55
CA ILE A 278 7.79 -1.53 -15.70
C ILE A 278 7.95 0.00 -15.64
N GLY A 279 9.19 0.51 -15.78
CA GLY A 279 9.48 1.94 -15.76
C GLY A 279 9.49 2.58 -14.37
N VAL A 280 9.59 1.78 -13.30
CA VAL A 280 9.67 2.29 -11.93
C VAL A 280 11.11 2.24 -11.44
N HIS A 281 11.56 3.35 -10.85
CA HIS A 281 12.90 3.50 -10.30
C HIS A 281 12.84 4.03 -8.87
N LEU A 282 13.90 3.81 -8.07
CA LEU A 282 14.06 4.41 -6.75
C LEU A 282 14.89 5.69 -6.84
N SER A 283 14.50 6.72 -6.09
CA SER A 283 15.36 7.87 -5.81
C SER A 283 16.46 7.52 -4.79
N GLU A 284 17.36 8.48 -4.53
CA GLU A 284 18.37 8.37 -3.47
C GLU A 284 17.74 8.25 -2.08
N GLU A 285 16.53 8.80 -1.89
CA GLU A 285 15.73 8.71 -0.66
C GLU A 285 14.74 7.53 -0.67
N PHE A 286 14.94 6.54 -1.55
CA PHE A 286 14.10 5.35 -1.68
C PHE A 286 12.62 5.63 -2.00
N GLN A 287 12.33 6.75 -2.69
CA GLN A 287 10.99 7.01 -3.23
C GLN A 287 10.82 6.36 -4.60
N LEU A 288 9.60 5.86 -4.87
CA LEU A 288 9.27 5.29 -6.18
C LEU A 288 9.00 6.40 -7.19
N HIS A 289 9.56 6.27 -8.38
CA HIS A 289 9.28 7.11 -9.54
C HIS A 289 8.86 6.25 -10.74
N PRO A 290 7.76 6.60 -11.44
CA PRO A 290 6.90 7.78 -11.21
C PRO A 290 6.19 7.70 -9.84
N GLU A 291 5.81 8.87 -9.29
CA GLU A 291 5.15 9.01 -8.00
C GLU A 291 3.85 8.17 -7.89
N GLN A 292 3.18 7.96 -9.03
CA GLN A 292 1.97 7.15 -9.14
C GLN A 292 2.31 5.65 -9.19
N SER A 293 3.09 5.23 -8.20
CA SER A 293 3.54 3.85 -8.03
C SER A 293 3.50 3.48 -6.55
N THR A 294 3.25 2.22 -6.24
CA THR A 294 3.28 1.73 -4.87
C THR A 294 3.84 0.31 -4.81
N ASP A 295 4.40 -0.04 -3.67
CA ASP A 295 4.94 -1.37 -3.38
C ASP A 295 4.11 -2.08 -2.32
N ALA A 296 4.27 -3.40 -2.21
CA ALA A 296 3.76 -4.13 -1.07
C ALA A 296 4.48 -5.46 -0.83
N ILE A 297 4.59 -5.78 0.45
CA ILE A 297 4.78 -7.14 0.95
C ILE A 297 3.39 -7.76 1.12
N VAL A 298 3.14 -8.91 0.48
CA VAL A 298 1.86 -9.61 0.51
C VAL A 298 1.97 -10.84 1.39
N ILE A 299 1.13 -10.89 2.42
CA ILE A 299 1.11 -11.92 3.44
C ILE A 299 -0.18 -12.72 3.30
N HIS A 300 -0.08 -14.06 3.16
CA HIS A 300 -1.22 -14.95 2.97
C HIS A 300 -1.87 -15.42 4.27
N HIS A 301 -1.24 -15.17 5.42
CA HIS A 301 -1.67 -15.67 6.72
C HIS A 301 -3.10 -15.23 7.08
N PRO A 302 -4.00 -16.11 7.55
CA PRO A 302 -5.39 -15.76 7.84
C PRO A 302 -5.56 -14.65 8.90
N GLU A 303 -4.65 -14.59 9.88
CA GLU A 303 -4.67 -13.57 10.93
C GLU A 303 -4.02 -12.23 10.52
N ALA A 304 -3.37 -12.17 9.34
CA ALA A 304 -2.72 -10.96 8.89
C ALA A 304 -3.77 -9.88 8.59
N LYS A 305 -3.77 -8.82 9.41
CA LYS A 305 -4.56 -7.60 9.24
C LYS A 305 -3.64 -6.42 9.47
N TYR A 306 -3.99 -5.28 8.91
CA TYR A 306 -3.18 -4.08 9.07
C TYR A 306 -3.03 -3.71 10.56
N PHE A 307 -1.79 -3.43 10.96
CA PHE A 307 -1.46 -2.95 12.29
C PHE A 307 -0.33 -1.92 12.23
N ASN A 308 -0.15 -1.20 13.34
CA ASN A 308 0.96 -0.27 13.52
C ASN A 308 1.86 -0.81 14.65
N ALA A 309 3.16 -0.87 14.41
CA ALA A 309 4.15 -1.32 15.39
C ALA A 309 4.69 -0.19 16.29
N ARG A 310 4.27 1.07 16.08
CA ARG A 310 4.68 2.26 16.85
C ARG A 310 3.74 2.55 18.00
#